data_c70c3d85a2bc67329e64125174cd20fe
#
_entry.id   c70c3d85a2bc67329e64125174cd20fe
#
_cell.length_a   1.000
_cell.length_b   1.000
_cell.length_c   1.000
_cell.angle_alpha   90.00
_cell.angle_beta   90.00
_cell.angle_gamma   90.00
#
_symmetry.space_group_name_H-M   'P 1'
#
loop_
_entity.id
_entity.type
_entity.pdbx_description
1 polymer ?
#
loop_
_entity_poly.entity_id
_entity_poly.type
_entity_poly.pdbx_seq_one_letter_code
_entity_poly.pdbx_strand_id
1 'polypeptide(L)'
;MTNLSTNYDPENMLGYLDALPEDLEKAWQLGKQLPLPTFPQIERVVIAGMGGSAIGGDLLAAYLADQLTIPVISHRNYALPAWAKGKNTLVICSSHSGNTEETLSSFNKALQEDCSLLVLCTGGRLQAEATAKGVTLWTFA
;
A
#
# COMPACT_ATOMS: atom_id res chain seq x y z
N MET A 1 -7.91 14.06 -32.61
CA MET A 1 -7.39 12.93 -31.79
C MET A 1 -7.23 11.75 -32.71
N THR A 2 -6.01 11.36 -33.03
CA THR A 2 -5.68 10.24 -33.93
C THR A 2 -6.13 8.95 -33.25
N ASN A 3 -7.07 8.27 -33.90
CA ASN A 3 -7.50 6.92 -33.50
C ASN A 3 -6.28 5.98 -33.61
N LEU A 4 -5.54 5.81 -32.52
CA LEU A 4 -4.51 4.77 -32.42
C LEU A 4 -5.28 3.46 -32.55
N SER A 5 -5.10 2.79 -33.69
CA SER A 5 -5.90 1.65 -34.06
C SER A 5 -5.80 0.55 -33.01
N THR A 6 -6.90 -0.12 -32.76
CA THR A 6 -7.05 -1.31 -31.89
C THR A 6 -6.00 -2.40 -32.11
N ASN A 7 -5.22 -2.34 -33.21
CA ASN A 7 -4.11 -3.24 -33.49
C ASN A 7 -2.89 -3.08 -32.58
N TYR A 8 -2.73 -1.91 -31.95
CA TYR A 8 -1.56 -1.64 -31.07
C TYR A 8 -1.91 -1.57 -29.59
N ASP A 9 -3.20 -1.57 -29.25
CA ASP A 9 -3.69 -1.55 -27.87
C ASP A 9 -4.88 -2.52 -27.69
N PRO A 10 -4.63 -3.83 -27.89
CA PRO A 10 -5.68 -4.86 -27.85
C PRO A 10 -6.32 -4.98 -26.44
N GLU A 11 -5.61 -4.57 -25.39
CA GLU A 11 -6.06 -4.61 -24.00
C GLU A 11 -6.57 -3.26 -23.49
N ASN A 12 -6.72 -2.27 -24.40
CA ASN A 12 -7.25 -0.95 -24.07
C ASN A 12 -6.48 -0.21 -22.96
N MET A 13 -5.15 -0.30 -22.96
CA MET A 13 -4.29 0.37 -21.99
C MET A 13 -4.49 1.89 -21.96
N LEU A 14 -4.71 2.51 -23.14
CA LEU A 14 -5.00 3.94 -23.22
C LEU A 14 -6.29 4.30 -22.46
N GLY A 15 -7.33 3.46 -22.55
CA GLY A 15 -8.57 3.66 -21.80
C GLY A 15 -8.35 3.61 -20.29
N TYR A 16 -7.49 2.74 -19.81
CA TYR A 16 -7.11 2.72 -18.39
C TYR A 16 -6.33 3.98 -17.98
N LEU A 17 -5.44 4.49 -18.84
CA LEU A 17 -4.72 5.73 -18.56
C LEU A 17 -5.66 6.93 -18.52
N ASP A 18 -6.62 6.99 -19.43
CA ASP A 18 -7.62 8.07 -19.46
C ASP A 18 -8.55 8.03 -18.23
N ALA A 19 -8.80 6.85 -17.68
CA ALA A 19 -9.65 6.67 -16.49
C ALA A 19 -8.93 6.98 -15.15
N LEU A 20 -7.59 7.07 -15.14
CA LEU A 20 -6.80 7.27 -13.91
C LEU A 20 -7.29 8.41 -13.01
N PRO A 21 -7.65 9.62 -13.52
CA PRO A 21 -8.12 10.70 -12.66
C PRO A 21 -9.42 10.35 -11.92
N GLU A 22 -10.36 9.68 -12.60
CA GLU A 22 -11.62 9.24 -12.00
C GLU A 22 -11.40 8.13 -11.00
N ASP A 23 -10.49 7.21 -11.29
CA ASP A 23 -10.18 6.09 -10.37
C ASP A 23 -9.45 6.58 -9.12
N LEU A 24 -8.59 7.59 -9.22
CA LEU A 24 -8.00 8.27 -8.06
C LEU A 24 -9.07 8.92 -7.18
N GLU A 25 -10.06 9.61 -7.78
CA GLU A 25 -11.16 10.22 -7.02
C GLU A 25 -12.00 9.14 -6.32
N LYS A 26 -12.35 8.05 -7.01
CA LYS A 26 -13.07 6.91 -6.41
C LYS A 26 -12.30 6.29 -5.25
N ALA A 27 -10.99 6.04 -5.44
CA ALA A 27 -10.12 5.48 -4.41
C ALA A 27 -10.02 6.41 -3.19
N TRP A 28 -9.94 7.73 -3.41
CA TRP A 28 -9.94 8.72 -2.35
C TRP A 28 -11.25 8.70 -1.55
N GLN A 29 -12.40 8.67 -2.22
CA GLN A 29 -13.70 8.59 -1.55
C GLN A 29 -13.86 7.27 -0.80
N LEU A 30 -13.40 6.16 -1.35
CA LEU A 30 -13.38 4.87 -0.66
C LEU A 30 -12.51 4.94 0.60
N GLY A 31 -11.30 5.46 0.50
CA GLY A 31 -10.37 5.57 1.62
C GLY A 31 -10.92 6.38 2.80
N LYS A 32 -11.72 7.42 2.53
CA LYS A 32 -12.40 8.20 3.59
C LYS A 32 -13.45 7.40 4.38
N GLN A 33 -13.98 6.34 3.81
CA GLN A 33 -15.02 5.50 4.42
C GLN A 33 -14.44 4.28 5.15
N LEU A 34 -13.19 3.94 4.87
CA LEU A 34 -12.55 2.78 5.48
C LEU A 34 -12.17 3.06 6.94
N PRO A 35 -12.31 2.07 7.82
CA PRO A 35 -11.96 2.25 9.22
C PRO A 35 -10.47 2.50 9.37
N LEU A 36 -10.11 3.58 10.04
CA LEU A 36 -8.73 3.85 10.43
C LEU A 36 -8.59 3.61 11.93
N PRO A 37 -7.71 2.72 12.37
CA PRO A 37 -7.50 2.48 13.79
C PRO A 37 -6.84 3.69 14.44
N THR A 38 -7.02 3.82 15.76
CA THR A 38 -6.24 4.78 16.52
C THR A 38 -4.84 4.25 16.72
N PHE A 39 -3.88 4.91 16.08
CA PHE A 39 -2.47 4.62 16.28
C PHE A 39 -1.90 5.49 17.41
N PRO A 40 -0.84 5.03 18.11
CA PRO A 40 -0.04 5.92 18.95
C PRO A 40 0.61 7.02 18.09
N GLN A 41 1.39 7.89 18.70
CA GLN A 41 2.13 8.90 17.94
C GLN A 41 3.08 8.20 16.95
N ILE A 42 2.77 8.28 15.67
CA ILE A 42 3.61 7.72 14.60
C ILE A 42 4.77 8.67 14.33
N GLU A 43 5.98 8.13 14.30
CA GLU A 43 7.22 8.86 14.05
C GLU A 43 7.81 8.55 12.67
N ARG A 44 7.39 7.44 12.07
CA ARG A 44 7.87 7.01 10.74
C ARG A 44 6.89 6.05 10.09
N VAL A 45 6.85 6.06 8.76
CA VAL A 45 5.99 5.19 7.96
C VAL A 45 6.84 4.37 6.99
N VAL A 46 6.61 3.07 6.94
CA VAL A 46 7.18 2.15 5.95
C VAL A 46 6.04 1.62 5.10
N ILE A 47 6.11 1.81 3.79
CA ILE A 47 5.16 1.22 2.84
C ILE A 47 5.86 0.03 2.20
N ALA A 48 5.49 -1.17 2.64
CA ALA A 48 6.05 -2.43 2.14
C ALA A 48 5.22 -2.95 0.97
N GLY A 49 5.82 -3.04 -0.20
CA GLY A 49 5.17 -3.50 -1.42
C GLY A 49 6.16 -3.70 -2.56
N MET A 50 5.70 -4.32 -3.64
CA MET A 50 6.49 -4.57 -4.85
C MET A 50 5.79 -3.99 -6.08
N GLY A 51 6.55 -3.74 -7.15
CA GLY A 51 6.00 -3.27 -8.42
C GLY A 51 5.11 -2.03 -8.28
N GLY A 52 3.90 -2.10 -8.82
CA GLY A 52 2.90 -1.01 -8.76
C GLY A 52 2.50 -0.61 -7.34
N SER A 53 2.40 -1.57 -6.41
CA SER A 53 2.10 -1.30 -5.00
C SER A 53 3.19 -0.44 -4.32
N ALA A 54 4.45 -0.65 -4.70
CA ALA A 54 5.56 0.16 -4.18
C ALA A 54 5.64 1.55 -4.84
N ILE A 55 5.32 1.64 -6.14
CA ILE A 55 5.25 2.94 -6.86
C ILE A 55 4.19 3.84 -6.22
N GLY A 56 3.04 3.29 -5.85
CA GLY A 56 2.02 4.04 -5.09
C GLY A 56 2.57 4.62 -3.80
N GLY A 57 3.41 3.86 -3.09
CA GLY A 57 4.13 4.33 -1.90
C GLY A 57 5.10 5.47 -2.18
N ASP A 58 5.87 5.40 -3.28
CA ASP A 58 6.79 6.48 -3.69
C ASP A 58 6.03 7.75 -4.06
N LEU A 59 4.94 7.62 -4.81
CA LEU A 59 4.11 8.75 -5.19
C LEU A 59 3.53 9.44 -3.95
N LEU A 60 3.05 8.66 -2.98
CA LEU A 60 2.54 9.19 -1.72
C LEU A 60 3.65 9.89 -0.93
N ALA A 61 4.82 9.28 -0.81
CA ALA A 61 5.96 9.87 -0.13
C ALA A 61 6.39 11.20 -0.77
N ALA A 62 6.46 11.24 -2.11
CA ALA A 62 6.78 12.46 -2.86
C ALA A 62 5.72 13.55 -2.69
N TYR A 63 4.44 13.19 -2.77
CA TYR A 63 3.32 14.13 -2.60
C TYR A 63 3.27 14.76 -1.20
N LEU A 64 3.62 13.98 -0.18
CA LEU A 64 3.55 14.42 1.21
C LEU A 64 4.87 15.01 1.74
N ALA A 65 5.93 15.04 0.94
CA ALA A 65 7.28 15.43 1.39
C ALA A 65 7.34 16.81 2.05
N ASP A 66 6.56 17.77 1.53
CA ASP A 66 6.51 19.15 2.06
C ASP A 66 5.42 19.33 3.14
N GLN A 67 4.63 18.29 3.44
CA GLN A 67 3.48 18.36 4.34
C GLN A 67 3.70 17.58 5.65
N LEU A 68 4.46 16.49 5.58
CA LEU A 68 4.72 15.63 6.74
C LEU A 68 6.09 15.93 7.36
N THR A 69 6.11 15.95 8.68
CA THR A 69 7.35 16.10 9.47
C THR A 69 8.01 14.76 9.80
N ILE A 70 7.39 13.65 9.40
CA ILE A 70 7.88 12.29 9.63
C ILE A 70 8.27 11.63 8.30
N PRO A 71 9.30 10.77 8.27
CA PRO A 71 9.70 10.08 7.05
C PRO A 71 8.65 9.06 6.61
N VAL A 72 8.38 9.01 5.29
CA VAL A 72 7.61 7.98 4.60
C VAL A 72 8.55 7.30 3.61
N ILE A 73 8.72 5.98 3.74
CA ILE A 73 9.71 5.22 2.98
C ILE A 73 9.05 4.01 2.34
N SER A 74 9.25 3.84 1.03
CA SER A 74 8.88 2.60 0.33
C SER A 74 9.94 1.52 0.52
N HIS A 75 9.50 0.32 0.91
CA HIS A 75 10.37 -0.84 1.14
C HIS A 75 10.02 -1.96 0.14
N ARG A 76 11.03 -2.36 -0.65
CA ARG A 76 10.90 -3.36 -1.71
C ARG A 76 11.81 -4.56 -1.47
N ASN A 77 11.76 -5.10 -0.28
CA ASN A 77 12.62 -6.24 0.06
C ASN A 77 11.93 -7.13 1.10
N TYR A 78 12.55 -8.26 1.39
CA TYR A 78 12.16 -9.12 2.50
C TYR A 78 12.44 -8.44 3.85
N ALA A 79 11.70 -8.86 4.88
CA ALA A 79 11.76 -8.33 6.25
C ALA A 79 11.49 -6.81 6.32
N LEU A 80 12.10 -6.13 7.25
CA LEU A 80 12.03 -4.68 7.43
C LEU A 80 13.44 -4.12 7.70
N PRO A 81 13.68 -2.82 7.43
CA PRO A 81 14.89 -2.16 7.88
C PRO A 81 15.07 -2.32 9.40
N ALA A 82 16.31 -2.48 9.86
CA ALA A 82 16.61 -2.76 11.27
C ALA A 82 16.08 -1.70 12.26
N TRP A 83 15.86 -0.48 11.81
CA TRP A 83 15.31 0.61 12.60
C TRP A 83 13.76 0.60 12.69
N ALA A 84 13.08 -0.17 11.82
CA ALA A 84 11.61 -0.21 11.77
C ALA A 84 11.08 -1.13 12.88
N LYS A 85 10.89 -0.57 14.07
CA LYS A 85 10.48 -1.26 15.29
C LYS A 85 9.51 -0.43 16.11
N GLY A 86 8.72 -1.13 16.92
CA GLY A 86 7.82 -0.53 17.92
C GLY A 86 6.62 0.16 17.31
N LYS A 87 5.64 0.46 18.17
CA LYS A 87 4.32 0.99 17.79
C LYS A 87 4.33 2.37 17.14
N ASN A 88 5.43 3.13 17.32
CA ASN A 88 5.63 4.43 16.65
C ASN A 88 6.08 4.30 15.19
N THR A 89 6.31 3.08 14.71
CA THR A 89 6.55 2.76 13.31
C THR A 89 5.27 2.20 12.69
N LEU A 90 4.66 2.91 11.76
CA LEU A 90 3.55 2.40 10.97
C LEU A 90 4.09 1.67 9.75
N VAL A 91 3.74 0.39 9.64
CA VAL A 91 4.03 -0.42 8.44
C VAL A 91 2.73 -0.62 7.67
N ILE A 92 2.69 -0.11 6.45
CA ILE A 92 1.59 -0.28 5.51
C ILE A 92 2.00 -1.38 4.53
N CYS A 93 1.40 -2.56 4.66
CA CYS A 93 1.65 -3.68 3.76
C CYS A 93 0.69 -3.60 2.56
N SER A 94 1.22 -3.26 1.38
CA SER A 94 0.44 -3.09 0.15
C SER A 94 0.77 -4.19 -0.86
N SER A 95 -0.23 -4.98 -1.23
CA SER A 95 -0.09 -6.03 -2.24
C SER A 95 -1.40 -6.26 -2.97
N HIS A 96 -1.43 -5.95 -4.28
CA HIS A 96 -2.64 -6.17 -5.07
C HIS A 96 -3.10 -7.63 -4.96
N SER A 97 -2.26 -8.62 -5.26
CA SER A 97 -2.61 -10.04 -5.19
C SER A 97 -2.75 -10.58 -3.76
N GLY A 98 -2.18 -9.90 -2.76
CA GLY A 98 -2.05 -10.40 -1.40
C GLY A 98 -1.14 -11.62 -1.23
N ASN A 99 -0.36 -11.99 -2.26
CA ASN A 99 0.52 -13.17 -2.25
C ASN A 99 2.00 -12.85 -2.47
N THR A 100 2.37 -11.57 -2.54
CA THR A 100 3.75 -11.13 -2.71
C THR A 100 4.59 -11.53 -1.52
N GLU A 101 5.62 -12.35 -1.73
CA GLU A 101 6.43 -12.94 -0.65
C GLU A 101 7.15 -11.89 0.19
N GLU A 102 7.71 -10.85 -0.42
CA GLU A 102 8.39 -9.74 0.25
C GLU A 102 7.42 -8.98 1.16
N THR A 103 6.18 -8.73 0.68
CA THR A 103 5.16 -8.05 1.49
C THR A 103 4.70 -8.91 2.66
N LEU A 104 4.52 -10.21 2.45
CA LEU A 104 4.22 -11.16 3.53
C LEU A 104 5.36 -11.25 4.53
N SER A 105 6.61 -11.26 4.07
CA SER A 105 7.80 -11.23 4.93
C SER A 105 7.85 -9.96 5.77
N SER A 106 7.57 -8.80 5.17
CA SER A 106 7.52 -7.51 5.86
C SER A 106 6.40 -7.46 6.89
N PHE A 107 5.21 -7.99 6.55
CA PHE A 107 4.08 -8.12 7.48
C PHE A 107 4.42 -8.94 8.71
N ASN A 108 4.99 -10.14 8.51
CA ASN A 108 5.38 -11.02 9.60
C ASN A 108 6.49 -10.40 10.47
N LYS A 109 7.44 -9.70 9.83
CA LYS A 109 8.49 -8.98 10.57
C LYS A 109 7.92 -7.83 11.39
N ALA A 110 6.96 -7.08 10.85
CA ALA A 110 6.30 -5.99 11.55
C ALA A 110 5.55 -6.48 12.81
N LEU A 111 4.90 -7.64 12.74
CA LEU A 111 4.27 -8.28 13.90
C LEU A 111 5.32 -8.64 14.97
N GLN A 112 6.46 -9.22 14.58
CA GLN A 112 7.54 -9.58 15.50
C GLN A 112 8.17 -8.38 16.20
N GLU A 113 8.27 -7.25 15.49
CA GLU A 113 8.86 -6.00 16.00
C GLU A 113 7.85 -5.07 16.68
N ASP A 114 6.61 -5.54 16.93
CA ASP A 114 5.50 -4.79 17.57
C ASP A 114 5.21 -3.44 16.88
N CYS A 115 5.28 -3.41 15.54
CA CYS A 115 4.94 -2.22 14.75
C CYS A 115 3.42 -2.01 14.70
N SER A 116 3.00 -0.76 14.50
CA SER A 116 1.64 -0.46 14.04
C SER A 116 1.45 -0.94 12.60
N LEU A 117 0.31 -1.57 12.30
CA LEU A 117 0.08 -2.23 11.01
C LEU A 117 -1.21 -1.78 10.36
N LEU A 118 -1.15 -1.58 9.05
CA LEU A 118 -2.28 -1.44 8.14
C LEU A 118 -2.01 -2.31 6.91
N VAL A 119 -3.01 -3.04 6.44
CA VAL A 119 -2.89 -3.89 5.25
C VAL A 119 -3.82 -3.40 4.15
N LEU A 120 -3.30 -3.33 2.92
CA LEU A 120 -4.05 -3.03 1.71
C LEU A 120 -3.87 -4.18 0.71
N CYS A 121 -4.96 -4.85 0.32
CA CYS A 121 -4.91 -5.91 -0.69
C CYS A 121 -6.28 -6.18 -1.30
N THR A 122 -6.33 -6.94 -2.41
CA THR A 122 -7.60 -7.43 -2.98
C THR A 122 -8.01 -8.79 -2.43
N GLY A 123 -7.09 -9.49 -1.71
CA GLY A 123 -7.33 -10.84 -1.21
C GLY A 123 -6.05 -11.55 -0.80
N GLY A 124 -6.01 -12.87 -1.03
CA GLY A 124 -4.82 -13.71 -0.87
C GLY A 124 -4.42 -14.01 0.57
N ARG A 125 -3.19 -14.50 0.73
CA ARG A 125 -2.62 -14.88 2.02
C ARG A 125 -2.51 -13.70 2.99
N LEU A 126 -2.19 -12.53 2.48
CA LEU A 126 -2.04 -11.32 3.29
C LEU A 126 -3.35 -10.94 3.98
N GLN A 127 -4.49 -11.05 3.25
CA GLN A 127 -5.82 -10.86 3.84
C GLN A 127 -6.09 -11.90 4.94
N ALA A 128 -5.84 -13.17 4.66
CA ALA A 128 -6.08 -14.25 5.63
C ALA A 128 -5.26 -14.07 6.90
N GLU A 129 -3.97 -13.75 6.76
CA GLU A 129 -3.06 -13.55 7.89
C GLU A 129 -3.42 -12.27 8.69
N ALA A 130 -3.75 -11.16 8.02
CA ALA A 130 -4.19 -9.93 8.66
C ALA A 130 -5.47 -10.15 9.48
N THR A 131 -6.46 -10.83 8.89
CA THR A 131 -7.72 -11.18 9.57
C THR A 131 -7.47 -12.05 10.79
N ALA A 132 -6.66 -13.10 10.67
CA ALA A 132 -6.32 -14.01 11.76
C ALA A 132 -5.58 -13.32 12.93
N LYS A 133 -4.84 -12.24 12.64
CA LYS A 133 -4.09 -11.44 13.63
C LYS A 133 -4.85 -10.21 14.14
N GLY A 134 -6.07 -9.96 13.64
CA GLY A 134 -6.85 -8.76 14.01
C GLY A 134 -6.22 -7.44 13.55
N VAL A 135 -5.39 -7.49 12.49
CA VAL A 135 -4.78 -6.30 11.90
C VAL A 135 -5.80 -5.60 11.02
N THR A 136 -5.83 -4.26 11.07
CA THR A 136 -6.70 -3.47 10.21
C THR A 136 -6.40 -3.72 8.74
N LEU A 137 -7.46 -4.07 8.02
CA LEU A 137 -7.40 -4.49 6.63
C LEU A 137 -8.32 -3.61 5.78
N TRP A 138 -7.76 -3.03 4.74
CA TRP A 138 -8.50 -2.36 3.67
C TRP A 138 -8.48 -3.24 2.42
N THR A 139 -9.66 -3.66 1.99
CA THR A 139 -9.81 -4.42 0.75
C THR A 139 -10.41 -3.55 -0.34
N PHE A 140 -9.93 -3.73 -1.55
CA PHE A 140 -10.46 -3.08 -2.75
C PHE A 140 -10.59 -4.13 -3.87
N ALA A 141 -11.50 -3.93 -4.79
CA ALA A 141 -11.75 -4.79 -5.96
C ALA A 141 -11.38 -4.04 -7.23
#